data_443c5c5aab374c5106e6ef7223062c20
#
_entry.id   443c5c5aab374c5106e6ef7223062c20
#
_cell.length_a   1.000
_cell.length_b   1.000
_cell.length_c   1.000
_cell.angle_alpha   90.00
_cell.angle_beta   90.00
_cell.angle_gamma   90.00
#
_symmetry.space_group_name_H-M   'P 1'
#
loop_
_entity.id
_entity.type
_entity.pdbx_description
1 polymer ?
#
loop_
_entity_poly.entity_id
_entity_poly.type
_entity_poly.pdbx_seq_one_letter_code
_entity_poly.pdbx_strand_id
1 'polypeptide(L)'
;MNIDPAATAWLLASTALVLLMTPGLAIFYGGMMRTTGVLNMIMMSFISIPLVTVAWLLVGYSLAFSDGGAGGFLGGLAHAGMSGIGPETLHGQVPELLYATFQLSFAIITAALVSGAIADRAKFAAWMVFVLVWSVAVYAVVAHWVWAPTGWLAKMGVLDYAGGLVVEIVSGSSALALALVLGPRIGFKVEAMRPHNLPFVLLGVGLLWFGWFGFNAGSALAANGLASAIFLNTLVAGCLGMLGWLTVEQFRDGKPTTFGAASGVVAGLVAITPSCGTVNTLGAAVVGLVAGVVCSYAILVKFKLNYDDSLDVVGVHFVGGVVGVFLIGLLATAVMTGGPKGLFYGGGLGQLGKQSLAMVVVAVYAFAVSFILGKLIDRVMGFRLSAADEKSGIDLSEHAETAYPEGVYGHQAPRRPTIGDRDESRPRSIDDEDE
;
A
#
# COMPACT_ATOMS: atom_id res chain seq x y z
N MET A 1 33.26 8.15 10.47
CA MET A 1 32.04 7.97 11.31
C MET A 1 32.01 6.50 11.71
N ASN A 2 31.50 6.15 12.89
CA ASN A 2 31.38 4.76 13.33
C ASN A 2 29.91 4.35 13.31
N ILE A 3 29.65 3.04 13.16
CA ILE A 3 28.31 2.47 13.30
C ILE A 3 27.79 2.77 14.72
N ASP A 4 26.58 3.32 14.83
CA ASP A 4 25.86 3.44 16.09
C ASP A 4 25.09 2.15 16.39
N PRO A 5 25.46 1.39 17.46
CA PRO A 5 24.80 0.12 17.76
C PRO A 5 23.34 0.26 18.14
N ALA A 6 22.93 1.35 18.81
CA ALA A 6 21.54 1.55 19.22
C ALA A 6 20.66 1.91 18.03
N ALA A 7 21.12 2.79 17.15
CA ALA A 7 20.44 3.13 15.89
C ALA A 7 20.31 1.89 14.98
N THR A 8 21.38 1.10 14.87
CA THR A 8 21.40 -0.14 14.07
C THR A 8 20.42 -1.16 14.63
N ALA A 9 20.42 -1.42 15.94
CA ALA A 9 19.49 -2.36 16.56
C ALA A 9 18.03 -1.92 16.38
N TRP A 10 17.75 -0.63 16.53
CA TRP A 10 16.41 -0.09 16.30
C TRP A 10 15.98 -0.24 14.84
N LEU A 11 16.88 0.03 13.89
CA LEU A 11 16.55 -0.07 12.47
C LEU A 11 16.38 -1.53 12.04
N LEU A 12 17.15 -2.49 12.58
CA LEU A 12 16.94 -3.93 12.37
C LEU A 12 15.53 -4.36 12.82
N ALA A 13 15.15 -3.98 14.04
CA ALA A 13 13.83 -4.27 14.58
C ALA A 13 12.72 -3.60 13.72
N SER A 14 12.91 -2.32 13.38
CA SER A 14 11.96 -1.56 12.54
C SER A 14 11.81 -2.17 11.16
N THR A 15 12.89 -2.62 10.53
CA THR A 15 12.85 -3.29 9.22
C THR A 15 12.02 -4.58 9.28
N ALA A 16 12.21 -5.39 10.32
CA ALA A 16 11.42 -6.60 10.52
C ALA A 16 9.93 -6.29 10.76
N LEU A 17 9.63 -5.22 11.51
CA LEU A 17 8.27 -4.74 11.76
C LEU A 17 7.59 -4.27 10.47
N VAL A 18 8.28 -3.51 9.62
CA VAL A 18 7.71 -3.06 8.33
C VAL A 18 7.53 -4.23 7.38
N LEU A 19 8.47 -5.17 7.31
CA LEU A 19 8.31 -6.35 6.46
C LEU A 19 7.12 -7.20 6.90
N LEU A 20 6.83 -7.31 8.21
CA LEU A 20 5.65 -7.98 8.76
C LEU A 20 4.33 -7.35 8.29
N MET A 21 4.33 -6.06 7.92
CA MET A 21 3.12 -5.40 7.45
C MET A 21 2.59 -6.01 6.14
N THR A 22 3.45 -6.53 5.26
CA THR A 22 2.98 -7.15 4.00
C THR A 22 2.19 -8.43 4.25
N PRO A 23 2.63 -9.41 5.07
CA PRO A 23 1.77 -10.51 5.52
C PRO A 23 0.52 -10.03 6.28
N GLY A 24 0.65 -8.99 7.12
CA GLY A 24 -0.48 -8.38 7.81
C GLY A 24 -1.53 -7.84 6.83
N LEU A 25 -1.09 -7.14 5.78
CA LEU A 25 -1.94 -6.65 4.70
C LEU A 25 -2.62 -7.81 3.95
N ALA A 26 -1.87 -8.88 3.67
CA ALA A 26 -2.42 -10.05 3.00
C ALA A 26 -3.58 -10.69 3.78
N ILE A 27 -3.46 -10.77 5.11
CA ILE A 27 -4.53 -11.27 5.99
C ILE A 27 -5.69 -10.26 6.06
N PHE A 28 -5.39 -8.96 6.18
CA PHE A 28 -6.39 -7.88 6.17
C PHE A 28 -7.22 -7.90 4.90
N TYR A 29 -6.57 -7.85 3.74
CA TYR A 29 -7.21 -7.89 2.43
C TYR A 29 -7.92 -9.23 2.18
N GLY A 30 -7.26 -10.35 2.52
CA GLY A 30 -7.86 -11.68 2.42
C GLY A 30 -9.17 -11.78 3.19
N GLY A 31 -9.22 -11.24 4.43
CA GLY A 31 -10.44 -11.21 5.24
C GLY A 31 -11.57 -10.36 4.64
N MET A 32 -11.23 -9.32 3.87
CA MET A 32 -12.19 -8.43 3.19
C MET A 32 -12.77 -9.05 1.91
N MET A 33 -12.12 -10.06 1.34
CA MET A 33 -12.55 -10.70 0.09
C MET A 33 -13.80 -11.56 0.26
N ARG A 34 -14.39 -11.96 -0.89
CA ARG A 34 -15.31 -13.09 -0.96
C ARG A 34 -14.52 -14.39 -0.78
N THR A 35 -15.17 -15.47 -0.32
CA THR A 35 -14.54 -16.79 -0.07
C THR A 35 -13.81 -17.37 -1.28
N THR A 36 -14.18 -16.96 -2.50
CA THR A 36 -13.66 -17.46 -3.76
C THR A 36 -12.46 -16.66 -4.31
N GLY A 37 -12.01 -15.62 -3.60
CA GLY A 37 -10.90 -14.74 -4.00
C GLY A 37 -9.85 -14.52 -2.91
N VAL A 38 -9.89 -15.29 -1.82
CA VAL A 38 -9.04 -15.12 -0.65
C VAL A 38 -7.59 -15.43 -0.95
N LEU A 39 -7.33 -16.59 -1.57
CA LEU A 39 -5.96 -17.07 -1.85
C LEU A 39 -5.27 -16.19 -2.88
N ASN A 40 -5.97 -15.82 -3.95
CA ASN A 40 -5.42 -14.91 -4.95
C ASN A 40 -5.04 -13.56 -4.33
N MET A 41 -5.88 -12.99 -3.47
CA MET A 41 -5.58 -11.73 -2.82
C MET A 41 -4.35 -11.82 -1.90
N ILE A 42 -4.25 -12.90 -1.12
CA ILE A 42 -3.08 -13.20 -0.30
C ILE A 42 -1.84 -13.33 -1.19
N MET A 43 -1.93 -14.11 -2.28
CA MET A 43 -0.82 -14.30 -3.23
C MET A 43 -0.40 -13.00 -3.92
N MET A 44 -1.34 -12.13 -4.31
CA MET A 44 -1.01 -10.82 -4.90
C MET A 44 -0.21 -9.94 -3.93
N SER A 45 -0.47 -10.01 -2.64
CA SER A 45 0.31 -9.31 -1.61
C SER A 45 1.67 -9.98 -1.40
N PHE A 46 1.72 -11.31 -1.23
CA PHE A 46 2.97 -12.03 -0.98
C PHE A 46 3.96 -11.99 -2.14
N ILE A 47 3.48 -12.09 -3.40
CA ILE A 47 4.38 -12.06 -4.58
C ILE A 47 5.06 -10.69 -4.75
N SER A 48 4.53 -9.64 -4.16
CA SER A 48 5.18 -8.33 -4.15
C SER A 48 6.52 -8.38 -3.42
N ILE A 49 6.68 -9.24 -2.42
CA ILE A 49 7.94 -9.39 -1.66
C ILE A 49 9.10 -9.77 -2.59
N PRO A 50 9.10 -10.94 -3.27
CA PRO A 50 10.22 -11.33 -4.12
C PRO A 50 10.37 -10.44 -5.36
N LEU A 51 9.29 -10.00 -6.00
CA LEU A 51 9.38 -9.21 -7.22
C LEU A 51 9.99 -7.83 -6.97
N VAL A 52 9.51 -7.13 -5.95
CA VAL A 52 10.08 -5.82 -5.59
C VAL A 52 11.50 -5.97 -5.07
N THR A 53 11.80 -7.04 -4.33
CA THR A 53 13.18 -7.31 -3.86
C THR A 53 14.15 -7.46 -5.03
N VAL A 54 13.78 -8.21 -6.07
CA VAL A 54 14.61 -8.37 -7.28
C VAL A 54 14.79 -7.03 -8.00
N ALA A 55 13.69 -6.29 -8.23
CA ALA A 55 13.76 -4.98 -8.89
C ALA A 55 14.60 -3.97 -8.10
N TRP A 56 14.44 -3.97 -6.77
CA TRP A 56 15.19 -3.10 -5.85
C TRP A 56 16.68 -3.41 -5.84
N LEU A 57 17.03 -4.69 -5.74
CA LEU A 57 18.41 -5.15 -5.79
C LEU A 57 19.09 -4.77 -7.12
N LEU A 58 18.42 -4.98 -8.24
CA LEU A 58 19.02 -4.76 -9.56
C LEU A 58 19.23 -3.27 -9.84
N VAL A 59 18.20 -2.44 -9.65
CA VAL A 59 18.26 -1.02 -10.03
C VAL A 59 17.50 -0.08 -9.08
N GLY A 60 16.47 -0.54 -8.40
CA GLY A 60 15.52 0.29 -7.68
C GLY A 60 16.17 1.13 -6.58
N TYR A 61 17.01 0.51 -5.74
CA TYR A 61 17.76 1.23 -4.71
C TYR A 61 18.64 2.32 -5.29
N SER A 62 19.37 2.00 -6.34
CA SER A 62 20.26 2.94 -7.01
C SER A 62 19.49 4.11 -7.60
N LEU A 63 18.38 3.87 -8.30
CA LEU A 63 17.55 4.93 -8.88
C LEU A 63 16.87 5.81 -7.81
N ALA A 64 16.56 5.24 -6.64
CA ALA A 64 15.98 5.99 -5.54
C ALA A 64 17.01 6.84 -4.77
N PHE A 65 18.21 6.31 -4.49
CA PHE A 65 19.11 6.91 -3.48
C PHE A 65 20.54 7.21 -3.96
N SER A 66 20.94 6.83 -5.20
CA SER A 66 22.24 7.21 -5.72
C SER A 66 22.27 8.63 -6.24
N ASP A 67 23.45 9.26 -6.19
CA ASP A 67 23.74 10.51 -6.85
C ASP A 67 24.02 10.32 -8.36
N GLY A 68 24.15 11.40 -9.10
CA GLY A 68 24.64 11.40 -10.48
C GLY A 68 23.65 11.00 -11.56
N GLY A 69 22.36 11.00 -11.25
CA GLY A 69 21.29 10.76 -12.23
C GLY A 69 20.77 12.02 -12.93
N ALA A 70 19.50 12.03 -13.30
CA ALA A 70 18.85 13.08 -14.08
C ALA A 70 18.39 14.28 -13.24
N GLY A 71 19.31 15.09 -12.73
CA GLY A 71 19.02 16.45 -12.24
C GLY A 71 18.02 16.56 -11.07
N GLY A 72 17.95 15.56 -10.20
CA GLY A 72 17.00 15.51 -9.07
C GLY A 72 15.67 14.81 -9.42
N PHE A 73 15.48 14.38 -10.66
CA PHE A 73 14.30 13.62 -11.07
C PHE A 73 14.51 12.10 -10.98
N LEU A 74 15.75 11.62 -11.01
CA LEU A 74 16.09 10.20 -10.94
C LEU A 74 17.52 10.04 -10.44
N GLY A 75 17.76 9.07 -9.56
CA GLY A 75 19.11 8.68 -9.14
C GLY A 75 19.92 8.01 -10.24
N GLY A 76 21.22 7.90 -10.03
CA GLY A 76 22.14 7.22 -10.94
C GLY A 76 22.09 5.69 -10.79
N LEU A 77 23.04 5.01 -11.47
CA LEU A 77 23.18 3.55 -11.42
C LEU A 77 24.42 3.10 -10.63
N ALA A 78 25.01 3.99 -9.80
CA ALA A 78 26.25 3.69 -9.07
C ALA A 78 26.12 2.48 -8.11
N HIS A 79 24.93 2.27 -7.57
CA HIS A 79 24.62 1.18 -6.65
C HIS A 79 23.76 0.08 -7.27
N ALA A 80 23.68 -0.02 -8.60
CA ALA A 80 22.97 -1.09 -9.28
C ALA A 80 23.58 -2.45 -8.87
N GLY A 81 22.74 -3.43 -8.54
CA GLY A 81 23.19 -4.70 -7.97
C GLY A 81 23.83 -4.56 -6.58
N MET A 82 23.54 -3.50 -5.83
CA MET A 82 24.18 -3.13 -4.55
C MET A 82 25.70 -2.90 -4.69
N SER A 83 26.16 -2.54 -5.88
CA SER A 83 27.58 -2.32 -6.16
C SER A 83 28.16 -1.21 -5.26
N GLY A 84 29.36 -1.44 -4.72
CA GLY A 84 30.06 -0.47 -3.87
C GLY A 84 29.53 -0.37 -2.44
N ILE A 85 28.53 -1.16 -2.05
CA ILE A 85 27.96 -1.15 -0.71
C ILE A 85 28.39 -2.44 0.03
N GLY A 86 29.18 -2.29 1.08
CA GLY A 86 29.65 -3.36 1.94
C GLY A 86 29.11 -3.27 3.37
N PRO A 87 29.43 -4.22 4.26
CA PRO A 87 28.94 -4.22 5.65
C PRO A 87 29.33 -2.96 6.45
N GLU A 88 30.44 -2.32 6.10
CA GLU A 88 30.98 -1.14 6.77
C GLU A 88 30.58 0.19 6.06
N THR A 89 29.87 0.10 4.93
CA THR A 89 29.36 1.30 4.23
C THR A 89 28.24 1.91 5.07
N LEU A 90 28.28 3.23 5.27
CA LEU A 90 27.36 3.93 6.16
C LEU A 90 26.39 4.83 5.40
N HIS A 91 25.13 4.77 5.79
CA HIS A 91 24.13 5.81 5.57
C HIS A 91 23.90 6.56 6.91
N GLY A 92 24.46 7.76 7.04
CA GLY A 92 24.46 8.45 8.33
C GLY A 92 25.24 7.68 9.39
N GLN A 93 24.56 7.12 10.39
CA GLN A 93 25.14 6.35 11.50
C GLN A 93 24.76 4.85 11.48
N VAL A 94 24.04 4.41 10.46
CA VAL A 94 23.62 3.01 10.31
C VAL A 94 24.28 2.37 9.08
N PRO A 95 24.44 1.03 9.04
CA PRO A 95 24.91 0.34 7.85
C PRO A 95 24.01 0.62 6.65
N GLU A 96 24.58 0.94 5.50
CA GLU A 96 23.81 1.28 4.29
C GLU A 96 23.01 0.08 3.75
N LEU A 97 23.52 -1.14 3.88
CA LEU A 97 22.79 -2.36 3.57
C LEU A 97 21.48 -2.46 4.38
N LEU A 98 21.52 -2.07 5.65
CA LEU A 98 20.35 -2.07 6.51
C LEU A 98 19.36 -0.95 6.11
N TYR A 99 19.87 0.25 5.81
CA TYR A 99 19.05 1.34 5.28
C TYR A 99 18.38 0.93 3.96
N ALA A 100 19.12 0.33 3.03
CA ALA A 100 18.58 -0.16 1.77
C ALA A 100 17.49 -1.23 1.98
N THR A 101 17.66 -2.13 2.97
CA THR A 101 16.66 -3.16 3.32
C THR A 101 15.43 -2.55 3.99
N PHE A 102 15.61 -1.54 4.84
CA PHE A 102 14.51 -0.78 5.43
C PHE A 102 13.68 -0.11 4.35
N GLN A 103 14.31 0.61 3.43
CA GLN A 103 13.64 1.27 2.30
C GLN A 103 12.99 0.26 1.32
N LEU A 104 13.59 -0.92 1.13
CA LEU A 104 12.99 -2.02 0.38
C LEU A 104 11.65 -2.44 0.97
N SER A 105 11.54 -2.54 2.29
CA SER A 105 10.30 -2.95 2.94
C SER A 105 9.14 -1.97 2.68
N PHE A 106 9.43 -0.68 2.51
CA PHE A 106 8.46 0.34 2.08
C PHE A 106 8.03 0.16 0.61
N ALA A 107 8.97 -0.13 -0.28
CA ALA A 107 8.66 -0.41 -1.68
C ALA A 107 7.74 -1.63 -1.83
N ILE A 108 8.00 -2.69 -1.04
CA ILE A 108 7.21 -3.92 -1.02
C ILE A 108 5.76 -3.64 -0.59
N ILE A 109 5.57 -3.00 0.58
CA ILE A 109 4.22 -2.74 1.08
C ILE A 109 3.46 -1.78 0.18
N THR A 110 4.12 -0.76 -0.39
CA THR A 110 3.47 0.19 -1.31
C THR A 110 2.94 -0.51 -2.55
N ALA A 111 3.70 -1.43 -3.15
CA ALA A 111 3.24 -2.24 -4.28
C ALA A 111 2.06 -3.13 -3.86
N ALA A 112 2.16 -3.81 -2.71
CA ALA A 112 1.10 -4.69 -2.22
C ALA A 112 -0.23 -3.94 -1.99
N LEU A 113 -0.20 -2.70 -1.50
CA LEU A 113 -1.40 -1.88 -1.29
C LEU A 113 -2.23 -1.70 -2.57
N VAL A 114 -1.59 -1.50 -3.73
CA VAL A 114 -2.29 -1.28 -5.01
C VAL A 114 -3.19 -2.45 -5.38
N SER A 115 -2.83 -3.69 -5.00
CA SER A 115 -3.59 -4.90 -5.33
C SER A 115 -5.03 -4.88 -4.81
N GLY A 116 -5.26 -4.19 -3.67
CA GLY A 116 -6.58 -4.09 -3.06
C GLY A 116 -7.64 -3.45 -3.97
N ALA A 117 -7.26 -2.54 -4.85
CA ALA A 117 -8.20 -1.87 -5.74
C ALA A 117 -8.68 -2.74 -6.91
N ILE A 118 -7.93 -3.75 -7.30
CA ILE A 118 -8.18 -4.61 -8.46
C ILE A 118 -8.54 -6.05 -8.09
N ALA A 119 -8.77 -6.28 -6.82
CA ALA A 119 -9.16 -7.58 -6.29
C ALA A 119 -10.36 -8.19 -7.02
N ASP A 120 -10.45 -9.52 -7.05
CA ASP A 120 -11.49 -10.34 -7.70
C ASP A 120 -11.53 -10.32 -9.24
N ARG A 121 -10.68 -9.54 -9.93
CA ARG A 121 -10.78 -9.44 -11.40
C ARG A 121 -9.45 -9.34 -12.15
N ALA A 122 -8.34 -9.17 -11.45
CA ALA A 122 -7.02 -9.05 -12.07
C ALA A 122 -6.36 -10.41 -12.25
N LYS A 123 -5.81 -10.69 -13.44
CA LYS A 123 -4.97 -11.86 -13.70
C LYS A 123 -3.67 -11.78 -12.90
N PHE A 124 -3.31 -12.86 -12.23
CA PHE A 124 -2.12 -12.91 -11.40
C PHE A 124 -0.82 -12.67 -12.17
N ALA A 125 -0.67 -13.24 -13.35
CA ALA A 125 0.51 -13.03 -14.21
C ALA A 125 0.68 -11.56 -14.63
N ALA A 126 -0.43 -10.88 -14.97
CA ALA A 126 -0.41 -9.45 -15.33
C ALA A 126 -0.05 -8.57 -14.12
N TRP A 127 -0.53 -8.94 -12.92
CA TRP A 127 -0.14 -8.30 -11.67
C TRP A 127 1.36 -8.41 -11.40
N MET A 128 1.96 -9.59 -11.59
CA MET A 128 3.40 -9.78 -11.41
C MET A 128 4.23 -8.85 -12.31
N VAL A 129 3.86 -8.76 -13.59
CA VAL A 129 4.54 -7.86 -14.54
C VAL A 129 4.35 -6.40 -14.13
N PHE A 130 3.14 -6.03 -13.70
CA PHE A 130 2.86 -4.68 -13.23
C PHE A 130 3.74 -4.31 -12.04
N VAL A 131 3.77 -5.12 -10.98
CA VAL A 131 4.56 -4.85 -9.76
C VAL A 131 6.04 -4.67 -10.07
N LEU A 132 6.61 -5.55 -10.89
CA LEU A 132 8.03 -5.52 -11.25
C LEU A 132 8.40 -4.21 -11.95
N VAL A 133 7.64 -3.79 -12.95
CA VAL A 133 7.93 -2.57 -13.71
C VAL A 133 7.57 -1.31 -12.90
N TRP A 134 6.43 -1.34 -12.20
CA TRP A 134 5.91 -0.22 -11.43
C TRP A 134 6.84 0.16 -10.27
N SER A 135 7.44 -0.82 -9.58
CA SER A 135 8.35 -0.55 -8.47
C SER A 135 9.59 0.28 -8.91
N VAL A 136 10.00 0.13 -10.15
CA VAL A 136 11.11 0.90 -10.75
C VAL A 136 10.59 2.22 -11.35
N ALA A 137 9.54 2.15 -12.17
CA ALA A 137 9.08 3.30 -12.96
C ALA A 137 8.25 4.31 -12.14
N VAL A 138 7.65 3.90 -11.03
CA VAL A 138 6.83 4.80 -10.19
C VAL A 138 7.44 4.98 -8.82
N TYR A 139 7.60 3.88 -8.07
CA TYR A 139 8.01 3.97 -6.67
C TYR A 139 9.42 4.56 -6.50
N ALA A 140 10.43 3.99 -7.17
CA ALA A 140 11.81 4.45 -7.04
C ALA A 140 11.99 5.92 -7.47
N VAL A 141 11.25 6.34 -8.49
CA VAL A 141 11.27 7.73 -8.99
C VAL A 141 10.72 8.70 -7.93
N VAL A 142 9.54 8.40 -7.35
CA VAL A 142 8.95 9.28 -6.35
C VAL A 142 9.74 9.25 -5.04
N ALA A 143 10.30 8.09 -4.65
CA ALA A 143 11.19 7.97 -3.50
C ALA A 143 12.44 8.87 -3.68
N HIS A 144 13.01 8.92 -4.88
CA HIS A 144 14.09 9.85 -5.21
C HIS A 144 13.66 11.31 -5.05
N TRP A 145 12.52 11.68 -5.60
CA TRP A 145 12.05 13.08 -5.53
C TRP A 145 11.91 13.59 -4.11
N VAL A 146 11.39 12.75 -3.21
CA VAL A 146 10.94 13.14 -1.87
C VAL A 146 11.99 12.87 -0.80
N TRP A 147 12.71 11.75 -0.89
CA TRP A 147 13.58 11.28 0.20
C TRP A 147 15.08 11.37 -0.10
N ALA A 148 15.48 11.33 -1.38
CA ALA A 148 16.89 11.53 -1.69
C ALA A 148 17.30 12.98 -1.44
N PRO A 149 18.48 13.26 -0.83
CA PRO A 149 18.97 14.63 -0.63
C PRO A 149 19.10 15.42 -1.93
N THR A 150 19.31 14.72 -3.03
CA THR A 150 19.42 15.29 -4.40
C THR A 150 18.06 15.47 -5.08
N GLY A 151 16.99 14.85 -4.53
CA GLY A 151 15.63 14.93 -5.07
C GLY A 151 15.09 16.36 -5.11
N TRP A 152 14.35 16.70 -6.16
CA TRP A 152 13.88 18.07 -6.36
C TRP A 152 12.81 18.52 -5.35
N LEU A 153 11.93 17.63 -4.91
CA LEU A 153 10.95 17.93 -3.84
C LEU A 153 11.63 18.04 -2.48
N ALA A 154 12.62 17.18 -2.19
CA ALA A 154 13.44 17.29 -0.98
C ALA A 154 14.18 18.63 -0.94
N LYS A 155 14.84 19.05 -2.02
CA LYS A 155 15.51 20.37 -2.14
C LYS A 155 14.55 21.54 -2.01
N MET A 156 13.30 21.38 -2.43
CA MET A 156 12.26 22.39 -2.22
C MET A 156 11.86 22.54 -0.73
N GLY A 157 12.18 21.56 0.10
CA GLY A 157 11.81 21.49 1.51
C GLY A 157 10.40 20.96 1.73
N VAL A 158 9.95 20.05 0.86
CA VAL A 158 8.75 19.23 1.09
C VAL A 158 9.02 18.30 2.28
N LEU A 159 8.04 18.15 3.14
CA LEU A 159 8.09 17.27 4.30
C LEU A 159 7.22 16.04 4.06
N ASP A 160 7.84 14.87 4.11
CA ASP A 160 7.17 13.56 4.10
C ASP A 160 8.02 12.59 4.95
N TYR A 161 7.64 12.46 6.23
CA TYR A 161 8.52 11.80 7.19
C TYR A 161 8.68 10.31 6.94
N ALA A 162 7.57 9.61 6.70
CA ALA A 162 7.59 8.17 6.54
C ALA A 162 6.79 7.67 5.31
N GLY A 163 6.27 8.55 4.42
CA GLY A 163 5.75 8.09 3.14
C GLY A 163 4.32 8.46 2.78
N GLY A 164 3.78 9.55 3.31
CA GLY A 164 2.46 10.02 2.89
C GLY A 164 2.38 10.33 1.39
N LEU A 165 3.46 10.88 0.81
CA LEU A 165 3.61 11.03 -0.64
C LEU A 165 4.06 9.73 -1.29
N VAL A 166 5.17 9.16 -0.80
CA VAL A 166 5.89 8.05 -1.45
C VAL A 166 5.14 6.71 -1.35
N VAL A 167 4.35 6.51 -0.30
CA VAL A 167 3.58 5.27 -0.07
C VAL A 167 2.10 5.50 -0.32
N GLU A 168 1.48 6.40 0.46
CA GLU A 168 0.02 6.48 0.55
C GLU A 168 -0.59 7.12 -0.72
N ILE A 169 -0.10 8.28 -1.14
CA ILE A 169 -0.59 8.95 -2.36
C ILE A 169 -0.20 8.15 -3.60
N VAL A 170 1.02 7.60 -3.65
CA VAL A 170 1.48 6.79 -4.78
C VAL A 170 0.64 5.52 -4.94
N SER A 171 0.43 4.75 -3.85
CA SER A 171 -0.38 3.52 -3.91
C SER A 171 -1.83 3.83 -4.28
N GLY A 172 -2.44 4.83 -3.63
CA GLY A 172 -3.84 5.17 -3.87
C GLY A 172 -4.10 5.75 -5.27
N SER A 173 -3.18 6.56 -5.81
CA SER A 173 -3.26 7.07 -7.20
C SER A 173 -3.11 5.95 -8.23
N SER A 174 -2.17 5.03 -8.00
CA SER A 174 -1.96 3.85 -8.85
C SER A 174 -3.14 2.89 -8.79
N ALA A 175 -3.74 2.74 -7.60
CA ALA A 175 -4.96 1.97 -7.37
C ALA A 175 -6.13 2.52 -8.20
N LEU A 176 -6.35 3.84 -8.18
CA LEU A 176 -7.37 4.49 -9.01
C LEU A 176 -7.12 4.26 -10.50
N ALA A 177 -5.86 4.39 -10.94
CA ALA A 177 -5.49 4.16 -12.34
C ALA A 177 -5.85 2.73 -12.78
N LEU A 178 -5.46 1.71 -12.01
CA LEU A 178 -5.77 0.31 -12.33
C LEU A 178 -7.26 -0.03 -12.20
N ALA A 179 -7.97 0.55 -11.23
CA ALA A 179 -9.41 0.39 -11.11
C ALA A 179 -10.14 0.88 -12.37
N LEU A 180 -9.67 1.99 -12.98
CA LEU A 180 -10.20 2.50 -14.24
C LEU A 180 -9.78 1.67 -15.47
N VAL A 181 -8.57 1.11 -15.45
CA VAL A 181 -8.08 0.23 -16.54
C VAL A 181 -8.89 -1.04 -16.62
N LEU A 182 -9.12 -1.70 -15.47
CA LEU A 182 -9.82 -2.99 -15.40
C LEU A 182 -11.34 -2.85 -15.46
N GLY A 183 -11.88 -1.68 -15.08
CA GLY A 183 -13.32 -1.47 -14.95
C GLY A 183 -13.94 -2.16 -13.72
N PRO A 184 -15.25 -2.05 -13.53
CA PRO A 184 -15.93 -2.58 -12.35
C PRO A 184 -16.07 -4.11 -12.39
N ARG A 185 -16.07 -4.74 -11.18
CA ARG A 185 -16.38 -6.17 -10.99
C ARG A 185 -17.82 -6.47 -11.42
N ILE A 186 -18.04 -7.71 -11.81
CA ILE A 186 -19.40 -8.20 -12.02
C ILE A 186 -20.18 -8.09 -10.71
N GLY A 187 -21.36 -7.48 -10.77
CA GLY A 187 -22.19 -7.23 -9.58
C GLY A 187 -21.86 -5.95 -8.81
N PHE A 188 -20.88 -5.13 -9.23
CA PHE A 188 -20.60 -3.85 -8.60
C PHE A 188 -21.87 -2.96 -8.54
N LYS A 189 -22.18 -2.40 -7.37
CA LYS A 189 -23.41 -1.65 -7.01
C LYS A 189 -24.71 -2.47 -6.97
N VAL A 190 -24.70 -3.73 -7.41
CA VAL A 190 -25.92 -4.56 -7.47
C VAL A 190 -25.87 -5.63 -6.36
N GLU A 191 -24.70 -6.22 -6.14
CA GLU A 191 -24.49 -7.25 -5.14
C GLU A 191 -23.77 -6.71 -3.90
N ALA A 192 -24.14 -7.21 -2.73
CA ALA A 192 -23.43 -6.89 -1.48
C ALA A 192 -22.13 -7.70 -1.40
N MET A 193 -21.00 -7.08 -1.75
CA MET A 193 -19.67 -7.68 -1.66
C MET A 193 -19.12 -7.56 -0.23
N ARG A 194 -19.65 -8.38 0.68
CA ARG A 194 -19.29 -8.33 2.11
C ARG A 194 -17.99 -9.07 2.39
N PRO A 195 -17.17 -8.57 3.37
CA PRO A 195 -16.05 -9.32 3.92
C PRO A 195 -16.51 -10.69 4.42
N HIS A 196 -15.76 -11.74 4.05
CA HIS A 196 -16.12 -13.09 4.50
C HIS A 196 -15.64 -13.39 5.91
N ASN A 197 -14.60 -12.71 6.41
CA ASN A 197 -13.97 -13.03 7.70
C ASN A 197 -13.50 -11.76 8.43
N LEU A 198 -14.39 -11.16 9.22
CA LEU A 198 -14.05 -9.98 10.02
C LEU A 198 -12.98 -10.23 11.10
N PRO A 199 -12.88 -11.39 11.77
CA PRO A 199 -11.73 -11.72 12.63
C PRO A 199 -10.39 -11.63 11.90
N PHE A 200 -10.28 -12.08 10.64
CA PHE A 200 -9.07 -11.92 9.83
C PHE A 200 -8.78 -10.45 9.51
N VAL A 201 -9.81 -9.68 9.24
CA VAL A 201 -9.67 -8.22 9.04
C VAL A 201 -9.05 -7.57 10.28
N LEU A 202 -9.56 -7.89 11.48
CA LEU A 202 -9.02 -7.34 12.73
C LEU A 202 -7.60 -7.83 13.04
N LEU A 203 -7.32 -9.11 12.82
CA LEU A 203 -5.98 -9.66 12.99
C LEU A 203 -4.98 -8.96 12.06
N GLY A 204 -5.34 -8.80 10.78
CA GLY A 204 -4.52 -8.10 9.81
C GLY A 204 -4.26 -6.64 10.19
N VAL A 205 -5.29 -5.90 10.63
CA VAL A 205 -5.11 -4.53 11.14
C VAL A 205 -4.23 -4.51 12.38
N GLY A 206 -4.35 -5.46 13.30
CA GLY A 206 -3.47 -5.56 14.47
C GLY A 206 -1.99 -5.71 14.07
N LEU A 207 -1.70 -6.57 13.09
CA LEU A 207 -0.35 -6.76 12.55
C LEU A 207 0.15 -5.51 11.81
N LEU A 208 -0.71 -4.86 11.02
CA LEU A 208 -0.39 -3.59 10.36
C LEU A 208 -0.08 -2.50 11.38
N TRP A 209 -0.91 -2.35 12.41
CA TRP A 209 -0.68 -1.35 13.47
C TRP A 209 0.63 -1.58 14.22
N PHE A 210 0.91 -2.83 14.57
CA PHE A 210 2.15 -3.20 15.21
C PHE A 210 3.38 -2.87 14.32
N GLY A 211 3.30 -3.20 13.05
CA GLY A 211 4.35 -2.88 12.07
C GLY A 211 4.52 -1.37 11.86
N TRP A 212 3.44 -0.59 12.00
CA TRP A 212 3.48 0.87 11.79
C TRP A 212 4.34 1.62 12.80
N PHE A 213 4.59 1.06 13.96
CA PHE A 213 5.58 1.63 14.88
C PHE A 213 7.00 1.58 14.29
N GLY A 214 7.36 0.49 13.63
CA GLY A 214 8.61 0.39 12.87
C GLY A 214 8.60 1.29 11.63
N PHE A 215 7.47 1.37 10.94
CA PHE A 215 7.28 2.19 9.76
C PHE A 215 7.57 3.67 10.05
N ASN A 216 6.89 4.24 11.04
CA ASN A 216 7.00 5.65 11.39
C ASN A 216 8.22 5.95 12.30
N ALA A 217 8.34 5.29 13.45
CA ALA A 217 9.43 5.59 14.38
C ALA A 217 10.79 5.02 13.93
N GLY A 218 10.79 3.99 13.08
CA GLY A 218 12.00 3.51 12.40
C GLY A 218 12.59 4.53 11.43
N SER A 219 11.73 5.36 10.81
CA SER A 219 12.15 6.43 9.89
C SER A 219 12.94 7.54 10.56
N ALA A 220 13.03 7.55 11.90
CA ALA A 220 13.98 8.40 12.64
C ALA A 220 15.44 7.94 12.44
N LEU A 221 15.68 6.73 11.96
CA LEU A 221 17.00 6.08 11.77
C LEU A 221 17.88 6.14 13.04
N ALA A 222 17.26 6.32 14.21
CA ALA A 222 17.92 6.46 15.50
C ALA A 222 16.97 6.10 16.65
N ALA A 223 17.51 5.53 17.72
CA ALA A 223 16.80 5.30 18.99
C ALA A 223 16.92 6.53 19.90
N ASN A 224 16.12 7.55 19.65
CA ASN A 224 16.20 8.84 20.33
C ASN A 224 14.85 9.41 20.76
N GLY A 225 14.85 10.62 21.33
CA GLY A 225 13.62 11.30 21.77
C GLY A 225 12.63 11.57 20.64
N LEU A 226 13.10 11.83 19.40
CA LEU A 226 12.24 12.01 18.24
C LEU A 226 11.51 10.70 17.89
N ALA A 227 12.23 9.57 17.86
CA ALA A 227 11.61 8.24 17.63
C ALA A 227 10.53 7.93 18.68
N SER A 228 10.78 8.28 19.95
CA SER A 228 9.80 8.10 21.05
C SER A 228 8.55 8.97 20.86
N ALA A 229 8.71 10.22 20.44
CA ALA A 229 7.59 11.10 20.13
C ALA A 229 6.76 10.60 18.93
N ILE A 230 7.44 10.13 17.88
CA ILE A 230 6.80 9.55 16.70
C ILE A 230 6.01 8.29 17.05
N PHE A 231 6.56 7.44 17.93
CA PHE A 231 5.88 6.24 18.41
C PHE A 231 4.55 6.61 19.09
N LEU A 232 4.55 7.60 19.98
CA LEU A 232 3.34 8.11 20.62
C LEU A 232 2.36 8.72 19.60
N ASN A 233 2.86 9.56 18.68
CA ASN A 233 2.04 10.19 17.64
C ASN A 233 1.33 9.15 16.76
N THR A 234 2.03 8.06 16.43
CA THR A 234 1.47 6.95 15.64
C THR A 234 0.34 6.26 16.40
N LEU A 235 0.53 5.95 17.68
CA LEU A 235 -0.49 5.36 18.54
C LEU A 235 -1.73 6.26 18.63
N VAL A 236 -1.52 7.54 18.97
CA VAL A 236 -2.59 8.52 19.16
C VAL A 236 -3.41 8.70 17.87
N ALA A 237 -2.75 8.83 16.73
CA ALA A 237 -3.47 9.03 15.46
C ALA A 237 -4.27 7.80 15.04
N GLY A 238 -3.75 6.58 15.24
CA GLY A 238 -4.52 5.35 14.99
C GLY A 238 -5.77 5.26 15.88
N CYS A 239 -5.63 5.56 17.17
CA CYS A 239 -6.76 5.59 18.11
C CYS A 239 -7.81 6.64 17.71
N LEU A 240 -7.38 7.87 17.41
CA LEU A 240 -8.31 8.95 17.04
C LEU A 240 -8.93 8.75 15.66
N GLY A 241 -8.22 8.11 14.73
CA GLY A 241 -8.78 7.70 13.44
C GLY A 241 -9.91 6.70 13.60
N MET A 242 -9.73 5.69 14.44
CA MET A 242 -10.78 4.75 14.83
C MET A 242 -12.00 5.47 15.42
N LEU A 243 -11.79 6.32 16.42
CA LEU A 243 -12.88 7.05 17.07
C LEU A 243 -13.61 7.99 16.10
N GLY A 244 -12.88 8.70 15.24
CA GLY A 244 -13.44 9.57 14.22
C GLY A 244 -14.34 8.83 13.24
N TRP A 245 -13.88 7.68 12.73
CA TRP A 245 -14.65 6.82 11.84
C TRP A 245 -15.93 6.28 12.50
N LEU A 246 -15.80 5.67 13.67
CA LEU A 246 -16.93 5.11 14.42
C LEU A 246 -17.96 6.18 14.81
N THR A 247 -17.50 7.40 15.10
CA THR A 247 -18.39 8.53 15.36
C THR A 247 -19.24 8.86 14.13
N VAL A 248 -18.63 8.89 12.93
CA VAL A 248 -19.37 9.09 11.69
C VAL A 248 -20.38 7.97 11.46
N GLU A 249 -19.98 6.69 11.60
CA GLU A 249 -20.91 5.56 11.46
C GLU A 249 -22.08 5.65 12.44
N GLN A 250 -21.83 6.02 13.70
CA GLN A 250 -22.90 6.17 14.68
C GLN A 250 -23.95 7.19 14.25
N PHE A 251 -23.53 8.34 13.71
CA PHE A 251 -24.47 9.40 13.29
C PHE A 251 -25.07 9.16 11.90
N ARG A 252 -24.32 8.60 10.96
CA ARG A 252 -24.76 8.37 9.59
C ARG A 252 -25.57 7.07 9.44
N ASP A 253 -25.09 5.99 10.06
CA ASP A 253 -25.56 4.62 9.83
C ASP A 253 -26.29 4.04 11.06
N GLY A 254 -26.26 4.77 12.19
CA GLY A 254 -26.93 4.41 13.45
C GLY A 254 -26.18 3.41 14.32
N LYS A 255 -25.12 2.76 13.83
CA LYS A 255 -24.33 1.79 14.59
C LYS A 255 -22.87 1.80 14.15
N PRO A 256 -21.91 1.81 15.11
CA PRO A 256 -20.49 1.57 14.81
C PRO A 256 -20.28 0.11 14.41
N THR A 257 -19.36 -0.12 13.46
CA THR A 257 -19.06 -1.47 12.96
C THR A 257 -17.64 -1.91 13.29
N THR A 258 -17.42 -3.21 13.39
CA THR A 258 -16.07 -3.79 13.54
C THR A 258 -15.20 -3.47 12.33
N PHE A 259 -15.79 -3.48 11.14
CA PHE A 259 -15.11 -3.12 9.90
C PHE A 259 -14.73 -1.63 9.88
N GLY A 260 -15.63 -0.75 10.34
CA GLY A 260 -15.35 0.67 10.49
C GLY A 260 -14.26 0.96 11.51
N ALA A 261 -14.21 0.20 12.62
CA ALA A 261 -13.12 0.28 13.58
C ALA A 261 -11.76 -0.04 12.92
N ALA A 262 -11.68 -1.12 12.16
CA ALA A 262 -10.49 -1.52 11.43
C ALA A 262 -10.06 -0.44 10.41
N SER A 263 -10.99 0.02 9.58
CA SER A 263 -10.74 1.05 8.56
C SER A 263 -10.33 2.39 9.16
N GLY A 264 -10.92 2.78 10.28
CA GLY A 264 -10.60 4.01 11.00
C GLY A 264 -9.20 4.00 11.60
N VAL A 265 -8.75 2.86 12.14
CA VAL A 265 -7.35 2.69 12.58
C VAL A 265 -6.41 2.92 11.41
N VAL A 266 -6.63 2.23 10.27
CA VAL A 266 -5.78 2.35 9.09
C VAL A 266 -5.79 3.80 8.56
N ALA A 267 -6.94 4.45 8.47
CA ALA A 267 -7.03 5.85 8.03
C ALA A 267 -6.20 6.80 8.92
N GLY A 268 -6.25 6.64 10.24
CA GLY A 268 -5.44 7.41 11.18
C GLY A 268 -3.95 7.16 11.02
N LEU A 269 -3.54 5.90 10.83
CA LEU A 269 -2.15 5.49 10.62
C LEU A 269 -1.61 6.00 9.28
N VAL A 270 -2.39 5.92 8.20
CA VAL A 270 -2.07 6.47 6.89
C VAL A 270 -1.83 7.98 6.97
N ALA A 271 -2.74 8.73 7.58
CA ALA A 271 -2.63 10.18 7.62
C ALA A 271 -1.50 10.70 8.54
N ILE A 272 -1.17 9.97 9.62
CA ILE A 272 -0.04 10.36 10.47
C ILE A 272 1.31 10.04 9.84
N THR A 273 1.37 9.10 8.89
CA THR A 273 2.62 8.68 8.25
C THR A 273 3.48 9.82 7.70
N PRO A 274 2.97 10.79 6.91
CA PRO A 274 3.78 11.91 6.47
C PRO A 274 4.13 12.89 7.58
N SER A 275 3.28 12.97 8.61
CA SER A 275 3.32 14.05 9.61
C SER A 275 3.81 13.60 10.99
N CYS A 276 4.07 12.30 11.21
CA CYS A 276 4.42 11.74 12.52
C CYS A 276 5.65 12.39 13.18
N GLY A 277 6.66 12.77 12.40
CA GLY A 277 7.86 13.47 12.83
C GLY A 277 7.81 14.99 12.63
N THR A 278 6.66 15.56 12.22
CA THR A 278 6.56 17.01 11.96
C THR A 278 5.54 17.74 12.83
N VAL A 279 4.56 17.02 13.38
CA VAL A 279 3.54 17.58 14.28
C VAL A 279 3.78 17.13 15.73
N ASN A 280 3.35 17.95 16.70
CA ASN A 280 3.30 17.54 18.10
C ASN A 280 2.15 16.55 18.34
N THR A 281 2.05 15.98 19.55
CA THR A 281 1.06 14.95 19.88
C THR A 281 -0.40 15.45 19.75
N LEU A 282 -0.68 16.70 20.05
CA LEU A 282 -2.01 17.28 19.81
C LEU A 282 -2.31 17.38 18.31
N GLY A 283 -1.31 17.78 17.51
CA GLY A 283 -1.41 17.75 16.05
C GLY A 283 -1.66 16.34 15.52
N ALA A 284 -1.00 15.32 16.08
CA ALA A 284 -1.23 13.92 15.72
C ALA A 284 -2.67 13.47 16.04
N ALA A 285 -3.22 13.91 17.18
CA ALA A 285 -4.62 13.65 17.53
C ALA A 285 -5.58 14.27 16.50
N VAL A 286 -5.33 15.52 16.08
CA VAL A 286 -6.12 16.19 15.04
C VAL A 286 -6.00 15.46 13.70
N VAL A 287 -4.79 15.07 13.28
CA VAL A 287 -4.56 14.34 12.04
C VAL A 287 -5.34 13.02 12.01
N GLY A 288 -5.26 12.22 13.08
CA GLY A 288 -5.99 10.96 13.17
C GLY A 288 -7.49 11.15 13.12
N LEU A 289 -8.04 12.06 13.94
CA LEU A 289 -9.47 12.33 14.00
C LEU A 289 -10.03 12.79 12.64
N VAL A 290 -9.36 13.77 12.01
CA VAL A 290 -9.77 14.29 10.70
C VAL A 290 -9.72 13.19 9.63
N ALA A 291 -8.67 12.36 9.64
CA ALA A 291 -8.55 11.25 8.70
C ALA A 291 -9.67 10.24 8.87
N GLY A 292 -9.98 9.82 10.10
CA GLY A 292 -11.09 8.90 10.37
C GLY A 292 -12.43 9.42 9.84
N VAL A 293 -12.72 10.70 10.09
CA VAL A 293 -13.94 11.36 9.59
C VAL A 293 -13.94 11.45 8.07
N VAL A 294 -12.88 11.99 7.46
CA VAL A 294 -12.83 12.25 6.01
C VAL A 294 -12.84 10.94 5.19
N CYS A 295 -12.02 9.95 5.59
CA CYS A 295 -11.94 8.68 4.86
C CYS A 295 -13.23 7.87 4.95
N SER A 296 -13.99 7.96 6.07
CA SER A 296 -15.30 7.29 6.20
C SER A 296 -16.36 7.79 5.20
N TYR A 297 -16.21 9.02 4.71
CA TYR A 297 -17.03 9.54 3.60
C TYR A 297 -16.36 9.26 2.25
N ALA A 298 -15.03 9.31 2.17
CA ALA A 298 -14.29 9.14 0.93
C ALA A 298 -14.49 7.77 0.28
N ILE A 299 -14.61 6.69 1.06
CA ILE A 299 -14.90 5.35 0.53
C ILE A 299 -16.25 5.26 -0.21
N LEU A 300 -17.18 6.16 0.07
CA LEU A 300 -18.50 6.21 -0.62
C LEU A 300 -18.43 6.91 -1.98
N VAL A 301 -17.37 7.67 -2.25
CA VAL A 301 -17.19 8.42 -3.50
C VAL A 301 -17.12 7.49 -4.71
N LYS A 302 -16.56 6.29 -4.56
CA LYS A 302 -16.49 5.27 -5.63
C LYS A 302 -17.87 4.93 -6.22
N PHE A 303 -18.92 4.90 -5.39
CA PHE A 303 -20.28 4.64 -5.84
C PHE A 303 -20.88 5.81 -6.63
N LYS A 304 -20.52 7.07 -6.29
CA LYS A 304 -20.97 8.27 -6.99
C LYS A 304 -20.24 8.46 -8.32
N LEU A 305 -18.91 8.25 -8.34
CA LEU A 305 -18.07 8.44 -9.51
C LEU A 305 -17.97 7.18 -10.40
N ASN A 306 -18.57 6.07 -9.98
CA ASN A 306 -18.66 4.84 -10.75
C ASN A 306 -17.30 4.19 -11.08
N TYR A 307 -16.34 4.20 -10.13
CA TYR A 307 -15.11 3.41 -10.20
C TYR A 307 -15.12 2.33 -9.10
N ASP A 308 -14.69 1.11 -9.44
CA ASP A 308 -14.69 -0.01 -8.50
C ASP A 308 -13.30 -0.17 -7.86
N ASP A 309 -13.10 0.52 -6.76
CA ASP A 309 -12.00 0.30 -5.82
C ASP A 309 -12.43 -0.78 -4.83
N SER A 310 -11.96 -2.01 -5.04
CA SER A 310 -12.50 -3.19 -4.36
C SER A 310 -12.38 -3.14 -2.85
N LEU A 311 -11.22 -2.72 -2.33
CA LEU A 311 -10.90 -2.73 -0.90
C LEU A 311 -10.59 -1.34 -0.33
N ASP A 312 -11.17 -0.30 -0.93
CA ASP A 312 -11.12 1.09 -0.46
C ASP A 312 -9.72 1.74 -0.41
N VAL A 313 -8.80 1.29 -1.28
CA VAL A 313 -7.42 1.80 -1.34
C VAL A 313 -7.39 3.30 -1.65
N VAL A 314 -8.22 3.77 -2.60
CA VAL A 314 -8.32 5.19 -2.94
C VAL A 314 -8.91 5.99 -1.76
N GLY A 315 -10.00 5.49 -1.18
CA GLY A 315 -10.69 6.17 -0.09
C GLY A 315 -9.87 6.30 1.19
N VAL A 316 -9.03 5.32 1.49
CA VAL A 316 -8.22 5.26 2.72
C VAL A 316 -6.79 5.77 2.48
N HIS A 317 -6.07 5.23 1.49
CA HIS A 317 -4.65 5.55 1.28
C HIS A 317 -4.46 6.87 0.53
N PHE A 318 -5.14 7.06 -0.63
CA PHE A 318 -5.03 8.33 -1.35
C PHE A 318 -5.55 9.49 -0.52
N VAL A 319 -6.79 9.39 -0.06
CA VAL A 319 -7.43 10.50 0.67
C VAL A 319 -6.77 10.71 2.03
N GLY A 320 -6.45 9.64 2.77
CA GLY A 320 -5.74 9.72 4.04
C GLY A 320 -4.34 10.32 3.89
N GLY A 321 -3.59 9.93 2.85
CA GLY A 321 -2.29 10.51 2.51
C GLY A 321 -2.39 12.01 2.20
N VAL A 322 -3.39 12.40 1.40
CA VAL A 322 -3.67 13.83 1.12
C VAL A 322 -3.99 14.61 2.40
N VAL A 323 -4.85 14.07 3.27
CA VAL A 323 -5.17 14.69 4.57
C VAL A 323 -3.91 14.88 5.40
N GLY A 324 -3.07 13.84 5.54
CA GLY A 324 -1.86 13.89 6.34
C GLY A 324 -0.84 14.90 5.81
N VAL A 325 -0.53 14.87 4.52
CA VAL A 325 0.41 15.79 3.87
C VAL A 325 -0.09 17.24 3.90
N PHE A 326 -1.40 17.46 3.67
CA PHE A 326 -2.00 18.79 3.76
C PHE A 326 -1.89 19.37 5.18
N LEU A 327 -2.18 18.56 6.19
CA LEU A 327 -2.14 19.00 7.60
C LEU A 327 -0.73 19.32 8.09
N ILE A 328 0.35 18.81 7.47
CA ILE A 328 1.71 19.30 7.73
C ILE A 328 1.81 20.80 7.48
N GLY A 329 1.25 21.27 6.35
CA GLY A 329 1.25 22.69 6.01
C GLY A 329 0.56 23.61 7.03
N LEU A 330 -0.34 23.03 7.83
CA LEU A 330 -1.05 23.74 8.90
C LEU A 330 -0.42 23.54 10.29
N LEU A 331 0.00 22.30 10.62
CA LEU A 331 0.26 21.85 11.99
C LEU A 331 1.74 21.56 12.30
N ALA A 332 2.67 21.64 11.33
CA ALA A 332 4.08 21.39 11.56
C ALA A 332 4.65 22.34 12.64
N THR A 333 5.48 21.80 13.54
CA THR A 333 6.09 22.55 14.66
C THR A 333 7.60 22.52 14.57
N ALA A 334 8.28 23.63 14.89
CA ALA A 334 9.73 23.70 14.87
C ALA A 334 10.40 22.72 15.84
N VAL A 335 9.73 22.37 16.93
CA VAL A 335 10.25 21.39 17.91
C VAL A 335 10.41 20.00 17.27
N MET A 336 9.52 19.63 16.37
CA MET A 336 9.58 18.34 15.68
C MET A 336 10.43 18.38 14.41
N THR A 337 10.30 19.45 13.61
CA THR A 337 10.97 19.55 12.30
C THR A 337 12.41 20.06 12.37
N GLY A 338 12.82 20.64 13.48
CA GLY A 338 14.10 21.36 13.59
C GLY A 338 14.13 22.74 12.88
N GLY A 339 13.00 23.19 12.30
CA GLY A 339 12.95 24.49 11.59
C GLY A 339 11.61 24.82 10.94
N PRO A 340 11.16 24.11 9.90
CA PRO A 340 9.91 24.41 9.21
C PRO A 340 8.69 24.39 10.13
N LYS A 341 7.75 25.33 9.91
CA LYS A 341 6.51 25.49 10.68
C LYS A 341 5.31 25.52 9.74
N GLY A 342 4.19 25.00 10.21
CA GLY A 342 2.89 25.14 9.57
C GLY A 342 2.25 26.50 9.87
N LEU A 343 1.17 26.76 9.17
CA LEU A 343 0.44 28.03 9.22
C LEU A 343 0.06 28.41 10.69
N PHE A 344 -0.49 27.47 11.44
CA PHE A 344 -0.97 27.74 12.81
C PHE A 344 0.15 27.91 13.84
N TYR A 345 1.38 27.62 13.46
CA TYR A 345 2.57 27.82 14.29
C TYR A 345 3.49 28.95 13.79
N GLY A 346 2.92 29.83 12.95
CA GLY A 346 3.61 31.04 12.47
C GLY A 346 4.53 30.81 11.27
N GLY A 347 4.38 29.70 10.52
CA GLY A 347 5.15 29.41 9.31
C GLY A 347 4.62 30.06 8.04
N GLY A 348 3.49 30.75 8.09
CA GLY A 348 2.84 31.31 6.90
C GLY A 348 2.35 30.22 5.91
N LEU A 349 2.04 30.63 4.69
CA LEU A 349 1.50 29.72 3.64
C LEU A 349 2.58 28.95 2.86
N GLY A 350 3.87 29.24 3.11
CA GLY A 350 4.97 28.66 2.31
C GLY A 350 5.02 27.15 2.38
N GLN A 351 4.95 26.57 3.60
CA GLN A 351 4.97 25.11 3.75
C GLN A 351 3.70 24.45 3.18
N LEU A 352 2.54 25.09 3.38
CA LEU A 352 1.28 24.60 2.80
C LEU A 352 1.33 24.55 1.27
N GLY A 353 1.90 25.60 0.64
CA GLY A 353 2.07 25.63 -0.83
C GLY A 353 3.00 24.52 -1.33
N LYS A 354 4.13 24.26 -0.64
CA LYS A 354 5.05 23.18 -1.00
C LYS A 354 4.38 21.80 -0.89
N GLN A 355 3.68 21.55 0.20
CA GLN A 355 2.96 20.29 0.42
C GLN A 355 1.85 20.08 -0.64
N SER A 356 1.07 21.13 -0.94
CA SER A 356 0.02 21.06 -1.95
C SER A 356 0.55 20.78 -3.34
N LEU A 357 1.66 21.43 -3.74
CA LEU A 357 2.32 21.15 -5.00
C LEU A 357 2.81 19.70 -5.09
N ALA A 358 3.49 19.22 -4.02
CA ALA A 358 4.00 17.85 -3.99
C ALA A 358 2.88 16.81 -4.10
N MET A 359 1.75 17.00 -3.40
CA MET A 359 0.58 16.11 -3.49
C MET A 359 0.08 16.00 -4.94
N VAL A 360 -0.12 17.15 -5.61
CA VAL A 360 -0.62 17.16 -6.99
C VAL A 360 0.35 16.48 -7.95
N VAL A 361 1.64 16.83 -7.88
CA VAL A 361 2.64 16.28 -8.79
C VAL A 361 2.81 14.78 -8.62
N VAL A 362 2.92 14.31 -7.37
CA VAL A 362 3.06 12.88 -7.07
C VAL A 362 1.82 12.11 -7.48
N ALA A 363 0.62 12.63 -7.18
CA ALA A 363 -0.64 11.98 -7.56
C ALA A 363 -0.79 11.86 -9.08
N VAL A 364 -0.53 12.94 -9.82
CA VAL A 364 -0.64 12.95 -11.28
C VAL A 364 0.38 12.02 -11.91
N TYR A 365 1.63 12.05 -11.44
CA TYR A 365 2.68 11.16 -11.94
C TYR A 365 2.36 9.69 -11.71
N ALA A 366 2.06 9.32 -10.46
CA ALA A 366 1.76 7.94 -10.09
C ALA A 366 0.52 7.43 -10.85
N PHE A 367 -0.53 8.24 -10.96
CA PHE A 367 -1.71 7.89 -11.75
C PHE A 367 -1.38 7.69 -13.22
N ALA A 368 -0.73 8.67 -13.86
CA ALA A 368 -0.47 8.65 -15.31
C ALA A 368 0.42 7.46 -15.72
N VAL A 369 1.54 7.25 -15.00
CA VAL A 369 2.46 6.15 -15.31
C VAL A 369 1.78 4.79 -15.05
N SER A 370 1.04 4.65 -13.94
CA SER A 370 0.30 3.41 -13.63
C SER A 370 -0.81 3.14 -14.65
N PHE A 371 -1.51 4.16 -15.12
CA PHE A 371 -2.55 4.02 -16.14
C PHE A 371 -1.97 3.57 -17.48
N ILE A 372 -0.88 4.21 -17.92
CA ILE A 372 -0.18 3.85 -19.17
C ILE A 372 0.34 2.42 -19.07
N LEU A 373 1.02 2.06 -17.97
CA LEU A 373 1.54 0.73 -17.74
C LEU A 373 0.42 -0.31 -17.70
N GLY A 374 -0.67 -0.03 -16.97
CA GLY A 374 -1.83 -0.90 -16.91
C GLY A 374 -2.46 -1.14 -18.29
N LYS A 375 -2.61 -0.08 -19.12
CA LYS A 375 -3.11 -0.21 -20.50
C LYS A 375 -2.18 -0.98 -21.42
N LEU A 376 -0.87 -0.82 -21.27
CA LEU A 376 0.12 -1.59 -22.05
C LEU A 376 0.05 -3.08 -21.71
N ILE A 377 0.02 -3.43 -20.43
CA ILE A 377 -0.11 -4.82 -19.98
C ILE A 377 -1.43 -5.41 -20.46
N ASP A 378 -2.53 -4.68 -20.31
CA ASP A 378 -3.85 -5.12 -20.77
C ASP A 378 -3.87 -5.41 -22.27
N ARG A 379 -3.22 -4.57 -23.09
CA ARG A 379 -3.12 -4.76 -24.54
C ARG A 379 -2.25 -5.97 -24.95
N VAL A 380 -1.19 -6.27 -24.18
CA VAL A 380 -0.21 -7.32 -24.54
C VAL A 380 -0.65 -8.70 -24.07
N MET A 381 -1.15 -8.80 -22.84
CA MET A 381 -1.45 -10.10 -22.20
C MET A 381 -2.85 -10.19 -21.59
N GLY A 382 -3.62 -9.10 -21.64
CA GLY A 382 -4.90 -8.97 -20.96
C GLY A 382 -4.70 -8.86 -19.44
N PHE A 383 -5.24 -7.82 -18.82
CA PHE A 383 -5.09 -7.63 -17.37
C PHE A 383 -6.29 -8.17 -16.59
N ARG A 384 -7.47 -8.20 -17.21
CA ARG A 384 -8.70 -8.67 -16.57
C ARG A 384 -8.99 -10.12 -16.90
N LEU A 385 -9.54 -10.83 -15.93
CA LEU A 385 -10.11 -12.18 -16.09
C LEU A 385 -11.29 -12.21 -17.07
N SER A 386 -11.59 -13.38 -17.61
CA SER A 386 -12.85 -13.59 -18.33
C SER A 386 -14.05 -13.48 -17.37
N ALA A 387 -15.22 -13.14 -17.92
CA ALA A 387 -16.44 -13.09 -17.11
C ALA A 387 -16.83 -14.45 -16.49
N ALA A 388 -16.43 -15.54 -17.12
CA ALA A 388 -16.67 -16.90 -16.62
C ALA A 388 -15.77 -17.17 -15.38
N ASP A 389 -14.47 -16.87 -15.48
CA ASP A 389 -13.50 -17.05 -14.40
C ASP A 389 -13.80 -16.15 -13.20
N GLU A 390 -14.20 -14.88 -13.44
CA GLU A 390 -14.60 -13.95 -12.38
C GLU A 390 -15.83 -14.45 -11.60
N LYS A 391 -16.78 -15.15 -12.28
CA LYS A 391 -17.96 -15.75 -11.67
C LYS A 391 -17.66 -17.05 -10.94
N SER A 392 -16.80 -17.90 -11.48
CA SER A 392 -16.43 -19.18 -10.88
C SER A 392 -15.55 -19.04 -9.65
N GLY A 393 -14.86 -17.90 -9.52
CA GLY A 393 -13.94 -17.58 -8.43
C GLY A 393 -12.48 -17.60 -8.89
N ILE A 394 -11.78 -16.51 -8.52
CA ILE A 394 -10.41 -16.27 -8.97
C ILE A 394 -9.40 -17.26 -8.37
N ASP A 395 -9.62 -17.75 -7.15
CA ASP A 395 -8.74 -18.74 -6.51
C ASP A 395 -8.64 -20.02 -7.32
N LEU A 396 -9.79 -20.48 -7.81
CA LEU A 396 -9.83 -21.70 -8.63
C LEU A 396 -9.24 -21.46 -10.02
N SER A 397 -9.56 -20.34 -10.67
CA SER A 397 -9.12 -20.07 -12.05
C SER A 397 -7.64 -19.75 -12.16
N GLU A 398 -7.06 -19.01 -11.20
CA GLU A 398 -5.65 -18.58 -11.24
C GLU A 398 -4.70 -19.55 -10.51
N HIS A 399 -5.18 -20.24 -9.44
CA HIS A 399 -4.32 -21.05 -8.57
C HIS A 399 -4.74 -22.52 -8.49
N ALA A 400 -5.89 -22.92 -9.05
CA ALA A 400 -6.47 -24.26 -8.93
C ALA A 400 -6.66 -24.72 -7.46
N GLU A 401 -6.93 -23.76 -6.57
CA GLU A 401 -7.06 -23.94 -5.13
C GLU A 401 -8.34 -23.29 -4.62
N THR A 402 -8.77 -23.70 -3.42
CA THR A 402 -9.89 -23.09 -2.68
C THR A 402 -9.46 -22.84 -1.24
N ALA A 403 -9.79 -21.68 -0.70
CA ALA A 403 -9.41 -21.31 0.67
C ALA A 403 -10.14 -22.15 1.72
N TYR A 404 -11.35 -22.63 1.39
CA TYR A 404 -12.21 -23.35 2.33
C TYR A 404 -12.79 -24.62 1.71
N PRO A 405 -12.93 -25.73 2.46
CA PRO A 405 -13.60 -26.94 1.99
C PRO A 405 -15.04 -26.68 1.56
N GLU A 406 -15.54 -27.48 0.62
CA GLU A 406 -16.93 -27.43 0.18
C GLU A 406 -17.90 -27.51 1.37
N GLY A 407 -18.90 -26.65 1.39
CA GLY A 407 -19.96 -26.65 2.41
C GLY A 407 -19.71 -25.81 3.66
N VAL A 408 -18.51 -25.30 3.93
CA VAL A 408 -18.23 -24.49 5.14
C VAL A 408 -18.93 -23.12 5.09
N TYR A 409 -19.16 -22.56 3.91
CA TYR A 409 -19.82 -21.25 3.74
C TYR A 409 -20.98 -21.26 2.73
N GLY A 410 -21.58 -22.43 2.47
CA GLY A 410 -22.82 -22.53 1.68
C GLY A 410 -22.66 -22.33 0.16
N HIS A 411 -21.46 -22.26 -0.38
CA HIS A 411 -21.21 -22.25 -1.80
C HIS A 411 -20.64 -23.60 -2.24
N GLN A 412 -21.34 -24.27 -3.18
CA GLN A 412 -20.80 -25.45 -3.86
C GLN A 412 -19.66 -24.96 -4.77
N ALA A 413 -18.41 -25.29 -4.42
CA ALA A 413 -17.31 -25.15 -5.35
C ALA A 413 -17.59 -26.05 -6.59
N PRO A 414 -17.25 -25.61 -7.81
CA PRO A 414 -17.32 -26.49 -8.98
C PRO A 414 -16.49 -27.74 -8.73
N ARG A 415 -17.07 -28.93 -8.94
CA ARG A 415 -16.34 -30.20 -8.78
C ARG A 415 -15.09 -30.18 -9.68
N ARG A 416 -13.92 -30.45 -9.12
CA ARG A 416 -12.75 -30.76 -9.92
C ARG A 416 -13.08 -31.91 -10.85
N PRO A 417 -12.81 -31.83 -12.18
CA PRO A 417 -12.84 -33.01 -13.04
C PRO A 417 -11.82 -34.00 -12.46
N THR A 418 -12.28 -35.14 -11.98
CA THR A 418 -11.38 -36.22 -11.59
C THR A 418 -10.75 -36.82 -12.85
N ILE A 419 -9.52 -37.37 -12.74
CA ILE A 419 -8.80 -37.99 -13.85
C ILE A 419 -9.64 -39.11 -14.50
N GLY A 420 -10.71 -39.57 -13.85
CA GLY A 420 -11.70 -40.52 -14.37
C GLY A 420 -12.82 -39.91 -15.22
N ASP A 421 -13.07 -38.58 -15.14
CA ASP A 421 -14.18 -37.95 -15.89
C ASP A 421 -13.83 -37.59 -17.33
N ARG A 422 -12.65 -37.98 -17.79
CA ARG A 422 -12.29 -37.93 -19.21
C ARG A 422 -12.57 -39.27 -19.84
N ASP A 423 -13.78 -39.61 -20.23
CA ASP A 423 -14.08 -40.46 -21.36
C ASP A 423 -15.49 -41.09 -21.42
N GLU A 424 -16.53 -40.36 -20.99
CA GLU A 424 -17.89 -40.85 -21.29
C GLU A 424 -18.63 -40.09 -22.40
N SER A 425 -17.95 -39.21 -23.15
CA SER A 425 -18.55 -38.45 -24.26
C SER A 425 -17.96 -38.78 -25.64
N ARG A 426 -17.21 -39.87 -25.80
CA ARG A 426 -16.91 -40.37 -27.12
C ARG A 426 -18.03 -41.29 -27.57
N PRO A 427 -18.69 -41.04 -28.72
CA PRO A 427 -19.60 -42.00 -29.35
C PRO A 427 -18.79 -43.29 -29.64
N ARG A 428 -19.24 -44.44 -29.13
CA ARG A 428 -18.71 -45.73 -29.55
C ARG A 428 -18.94 -45.83 -31.05
N SER A 429 -17.86 -45.98 -31.83
CA SER A 429 -17.92 -46.36 -33.21
C SER A 429 -18.54 -47.77 -33.26
N ILE A 430 -19.65 -47.87 -33.99
CA ILE A 430 -20.27 -49.12 -34.40
C ILE A 430 -19.36 -49.70 -35.49
N ASP A 431 -18.36 -50.48 -35.11
CA ASP A 431 -17.60 -51.38 -35.98
C ASP A 431 -16.76 -52.28 -35.07
N ASP A 432 -17.36 -53.39 -34.63
CA ASP A 432 -16.70 -54.65 -34.19
C ASP A 432 -17.80 -55.65 -33.73
N GLU A 433 -18.66 -56.02 -34.67
CA GLU A 433 -19.29 -57.34 -34.71
C GLU A 433 -18.78 -57.97 -36.04
N ASP A 434 -17.86 -58.94 -35.88
CA ASP A 434 -17.58 -60.10 -36.72
C ASP A 434 -16.07 -60.47 -36.56
N GLU A 435 -15.78 -61.37 -35.60
CA GLU A 435 -15.07 -62.65 -35.78
C GLU A 435 -14.86 -63.33 -34.44
#